data_1922e5d37be2e02a726168bf0a4182d3
#
_entry.id   1922e5d37be2e02a726168bf0a4182d3
#
_cell.length_a   1.000
_cell.length_b   1.000
_cell.length_c   1.000
_cell.angle_alpha   90.00
_cell.angle_beta   90.00
_cell.angle_gamma   90.00
#
_symmetry.space_group_name_H-M   'P 1'
#
loop_
_entity.id
_entity.type
_entity.pdbx_description
1 polymer ?
#
loop_
_entity_poly.entity_id
_entity_poly.type
_entity_poly.pdbx_seq_one_letter_code
_entity_poly.pdbx_strand_id
1 'polypeptide(L)'
;MKSPFNELSTGSGYFWRGFPLLNHPGIRRYVIAPLLINTLLFAALIYFGAEKFDALLDSLIPAWLDWLRWLLWPIFAILSLFVVFFLFSWVGNLVAAPFNSLLAEAVQARLTGVSPDTNTGWLGFARDIAVSFLPAVLSELRKISYFLLRAIPIGLLLLVPGINIVVPFLWLAFSAWMLAIEYSDYPMGNQGLSFPEQRRRLNGRRMLSFGFGAMVLLATMVPGLNLLVIPTAVAGATVMWVEEHDRK
;
A
#
# COMPACT_ATOMS: atom_id res chain seq x y z
N MET A 1 23.92 21.10 -9.78
CA MET A 1 23.36 20.16 -8.78
C MET A 1 22.40 20.91 -7.89
N LYS A 2 21.16 20.44 -7.74
CA LYS A 2 20.21 21.05 -6.76
C LYS A 2 20.75 20.74 -5.36
N SER A 3 20.58 21.64 -4.39
CA SER A 3 20.99 21.38 -3.02
C SER A 3 20.18 20.17 -2.45
N PRO A 4 20.77 19.37 -1.54
CA PRO A 4 20.07 18.21 -0.92
C PRO A 4 18.75 18.60 -0.29
N PHE A 5 18.67 19.80 0.29
CA PHE A 5 17.43 20.32 0.89
C PHE A 5 16.36 20.59 -0.15
N ASN A 6 16.72 21.17 -1.30
CA ASN A 6 15.79 21.39 -2.41
C ASN A 6 15.28 20.06 -3.00
N GLU A 7 16.08 19.02 -3.03
CA GLU A 7 15.63 17.68 -3.45
C GLU A 7 14.63 17.07 -2.48
N LEU A 8 14.87 17.20 -1.16
CA LEU A 8 13.92 16.73 -0.14
C LEU A 8 12.56 17.42 -0.28
N SER A 9 12.55 18.76 -0.41
CA SER A 9 11.31 19.52 -0.54
C SER A 9 10.59 19.24 -1.87
N THR A 10 11.35 19.04 -2.96
CA THR A 10 10.80 18.64 -4.26
C THR A 10 10.18 17.25 -4.15
N GLY A 11 10.87 16.31 -3.50
CA GLY A 11 10.37 14.94 -3.28
C GLY A 11 9.05 14.92 -2.51
N SER A 12 8.98 15.65 -1.38
CA SER A 12 7.73 15.76 -0.61
C SER A 12 6.61 16.45 -1.39
N GLY A 13 6.93 17.38 -2.27
CA GLY A 13 5.97 18.04 -3.16
C GLY A 13 5.28 17.08 -4.14
N TYR A 14 5.97 16.03 -4.60
CA TYR A 14 5.38 15.06 -5.52
C TYR A 14 4.19 14.30 -4.91
N PHE A 15 4.24 13.99 -3.62
CA PHE A 15 3.09 13.39 -2.93
C PHE A 15 1.83 14.26 -3.10
N TRP A 16 1.93 15.53 -2.77
CA TRP A 16 0.78 16.45 -2.85
C TRP A 16 0.29 16.69 -4.29
N ARG A 17 1.16 16.56 -5.27
CA ARG A 17 0.78 16.67 -6.70
C ARG A 17 0.00 15.44 -7.17
N GLY A 18 0.10 14.30 -6.48
CA GLY A 18 -0.73 13.13 -6.73
C GLY A 18 -2.19 13.33 -6.32
N PHE A 19 -2.43 14.10 -5.24
CA PHE A 19 -3.76 14.23 -4.64
C PHE A 19 -4.85 14.77 -5.60
N PRO A 20 -4.66 15.88 -6.32
CA PRO A 20 -5.69 16.41 -7.23
C PRO A 20 -5.99 15.46 -8.41
N LEU A 21 -5.05 14.60 -8.80
CA LEU A 21 -5.24 13.65 -9.90
C LEU A 21 -6.29 12.59 -9.58
N LEU A 22 -6.48 12.26 -8.30
CA LEU A 22 -7.45 11.23 -7.87
C LEU A 22 -8.89 11.59 -8.22
N ASN A 23 -9.20 12.89 -8.26
CA ASN A 23 -10.56 13.35 -8.57
C ASN A 23 -10.88 13.32 -10.09
N HIS A 24 -9.90 13.00 -10.93
CA HIS A 24 -10.12 12.98 -12.37
C HIS A 24 -11.01 11.79 -12.79
N PRO A 25 -12.03 11.99 -13.66
CA PRO A 25 -13.01 10.94 -14.03
C PRO A 25 -12.38 9.62 -14.51
N GLY A 26 -11.27 9.68 -15.26
CA GLY A 26 -10.55 8.50 -15.74
C GLY A 26 -9.75 7.76 -14.68
N ILE A 27 -9.43 8.41 -13.55
CA ILE A 27 -8.55 7.91 -12.50
C ILE A 27 -9.34 7.43 -11.28
N ARG A 28 -10.40 8.15 -10.88
CA ARG A 28 -11.17 7.88 -9.65
C ARG A 28 -11.69 6.45 -9.53
N ARG A 29 -11.97 5.77 -10.65
CA ARG A 29 -12.44 4.38 -10.65
C ARG A 29 -11.44 3.42 -10.00
N TYR A 30 -10.16 3.66 -10.17
CA TYR A 30 -9.08 2.82 -9.58
C TYR A 30 -8.88 3.08 -8.09
N VAL A 31 -9.45 4.18 -7.57
CA VAL A 31 -9.46 4.50 -6.14
C VAL A 31 -10.74 3.97 -5.49
N ILE A 32 -11.90 4.18 -6.12
CA ILE A 32 -13.19 3.81 -5.54
C ILE A 32 -13.43 2.29 -5.59
N ALA A 33 -13.05 1.63 -6.69
CA ALA A 33 -13.31 0.20 -6.86
C ALA A 33 -12.68 -0.67 -5.76
N PRO A 34 -11.37 -0.57 -5.43
CA PRO A 34 -10.80 -1.35 -4.34
C PRO A 34 -11.42 -1.02 -2.97
N LEU A 35 -11.79 0.24 -2.70
CA LEU A 35 -12.48 0.61 -1.48
C LEU A 35 -13.84 -0.07 -1.36
N LEU A 36 -14.63 -0.07 -2.44
CA LEU A 36 -15.93 -0.75 -2.46
C LEU A 36 -15.79 -2.27 -2.31
N ILE A 37 -14.86 -2.88 -3.06
CA ILE A 37 -14.60 -4.32 -2.98
C ILE A 37 -14.22 -4.71 -1.55
N ASN A 38 -13.29 -3.98 -0.94
CA ASN A 38 -12.87 -4.24 0.42
C ASN A 38 -14.04 -4.07 1.41
N THR A 39 -14.80 -2.98 1.30
CA THR A 39 -15.98 -2.75 2.18
C THR A 39 -17.00 -3.88 2.06
N LEU A 40 -17.31 -4.33 0.85
CA LEU A 40 -18.25 -5.43 0.62
C LEU A 40 -17.72 -6.77 1.14
N LEU A 41 -16.42 -7.06 0.93
CA LEU A 41 -15.77 -8.26 1.46
C LEU A 41 -15.84 -8.29 3.00
N PHE A 42 -15.63 -7.14 3.65
CA PHE A 42 -15.73 -7.04 5.11
C PHE A 42 -17.15 -7.22 5.63
N ALA A 43 -18.10 -6.50 5.02
CA ALA A 43 -19.50 -6.64 5.39
C ALA A 43 -19.93 -8.10 5.28
N ALA A 44 -19.56 -8.77 4.19
CA ALA A 44 -19.84 -10.19 3.99
C ALA A 44 -19.13 -11.07 5.05
N LEU A 45 -17.84 -10.84 5.31
CA LEU A 45 -17.08 -11.62 6.30
C LEU A 45 -17.66 -11.48 7.71
N ILE A 46 -18.02 -10.28 8.12
CA ILE A 46 -18.63 -10.02 9.44
C ILE A 46 -20.01 -10.69 9.52
N TYR A 47 -20.84 -10.52 8.49
CA TYR A 47 -22.19 -11.09 8.46
C TYR A 47 -22.17 -12.63 8.53
N PHE A 48 -21.45 -13.28 7.62
CA PHE A 48 -21.35 -14.75 7.59
C PHE A 48 -20.55 -15.31 8.77
N GLY A 49 -19.56 -14.56 9.25
CA GLY A 49 -18.80 -14.93 10.44
C GLY A 49 -19.65 -14.97 11.69
N ALA A 50 -20.52 -13.98 11.89
CA ALA A 50 -21.43 -13.93 13.03
C ALA A 50 -22.45 -15.08 12.97
N GLU A 51 -23.05 -15.32 11.80
CA GLU A 51 -24.01 -16.43 11.61
C GLU A 51 -23.39 -17.82 11.89
N LYS A 52 -22.16 -18.04 11.39
CA LYS A 52 -21.43 -19.29 11.63
C LYS A 52 -20.99 -19.45 13.08
N PHE A 53 -20.70 -18.34 13.77
CA PHE A 53 -20.34 -18.38 15.17
C PHE A 53 -21.55 -18.76 16.06
N ASP A 54 -22.73 -18.21 15.79
CA ASP A 54 -23.96 -18.62 16.49
C ASP A 54 -24.24 -20.11 16.30
N ALA A 55 -24.20 -20.60 15.06
CA ALA A 55 -24.37 -22.03 14.78
C ALA A 55 -23.32 -22.91 15.49
N LEU A 56 -22.09 -22.43 15.60
CA LEU A 56 -21.02 -23.13 16.34
C LEU A 56 -21.32 -23.16 17.85
N LEU A 57 -21.75 -22.04 18.42
CA LEU A 57 -22.16 -21.98 19.83
C LEU A 57 -23.33 -22.93 20.12
N ASP A 58 -24.33 -22.97 19.23
CA ASP A 58 -25.47 -23.90 19.35
C ASP A 58 -25.04 -25.37 19.34
N SER A 59 -24.00 -25.70 18.58
CA SER A 59 -23.49 -27.08 18.49
C SER A 59 -22.57 -27.50 19.63
N LEU A 60 -21.86 -26.56 20.25
CA LEU A 60 -20.82 -26.83 21.26
C LEU A 60 -21.28 -26.57 22.68
N ILE A 61 -22.25 -25.67 22.90
CA ILE A 61 -22.70 -25.27 24.24
C ILE A 61 -24.01 -25.97 24.60
N PRO A 62 -23.96 -26.90 25.57
CA PRO A 62 -25.18 -27.49 26.12
C PRO A 62 -26.06 -26.40 26.77
N ALA A 63 -27.38 -26.61 26.79
CA ALA A 63 -28.35 -25.65 27.32
C ALA A 63 -28.07 -25.14 28.76
N TRP A 64 -27.45 -25.97 29.60
CA TRP A 64 -27.11 -25.59 30.97
C TRP A 64 -25.90 -24.60 31.06
N LEU A 65 -25.14 -24.43 29.99
CA LEU A 65 -24.04 -23.47 29.85
C LEU A 65 -24.43 -22.23 29.00
N ASP A 66 -25.70 -22.03 28.72
CA ASP A 66 -26.18 -20.95 27.85
C ASP A 66 -25.79 -19.55 28.37
N TRP A 67 -25.62 -19.41 29.70
CA TRP A 67 -25.10 -18.20 30.35
C TRP A 67 -23.68 -17.82 29.86
N LEU A 68 -22.91 -18.78 29.33
CA LEU A 68 -21.55 -18.53 28.84
C LEU A 68 -21.53 -17.74 27.52
N ARG A 69 -22.65 -17.75 26.77
CA ARG A 69 -22.77 -17.05 25.48
C ARG A 69 -22.53 -15.56 25.59
N TRP A 70 -23.01 -14.92 26.66
CA TRP A 70 -22.80 -13.49 26.87
C TRP A 70 -21.32 -13.13 27.04
N LEU A 71 -20.48 -14.06 27.50
CA LEU A 71 -19.03 -13.89 27.62
C LEU A 71 -18.31 -14.22 26.31
N LEU A 72 -18.78 -15.24 25.57
CA LEU A 72 -18.15 -15.70 24.35
C LEU A 72 -18.36 -14.72 23.18
N TRP A 73 -19.47 -14.02 23.12
CA TRP A 73 -19.76 -13.03 22.08
C TRP A 73 -18.76 -11.85 22.08
N PRO A 74 -18.46 -11.18 23.19
CA PRO A 74 -17.42 -10.15 23.25
C PRO A 74 -16.03 -10.69 22.86
N ILE A 75 -15.68 -11.91 23.29
CA ILE A 75 -14.41 -12.56 22.93
C ILE A 75 -14.36 -12.81 21.41
N PHE A 76 -15.44 -13.31 20.84
CA PHE A 76 -15.55 -13.48 19.38
C PHE A 76 -15.44 -12.13 18.65
N ALA A 77 -16.12 -11.10 19.13
CA ALA A 77 -16.04 -9.76 18.53
C ALA A 77 -14.61 -9.21 18.52
N ILE A 78 -13.88 -9.37 19.64
CA ILE A 78 -12.47 -8.96 19.75
C ILE A 78 -11.58 -9.79 18.84
N LEU A 79 -11.72 -11.13 18.86
CA LEU A 79 -10.98 -12.04 17.98
C LEU A 79 -11.28 -11.75 16.50
N SER A 80 -12.55 -11.55 16.15
CA SER A 80 -12.95 -11.19 14.80
C SER A 80 -12.35 -9.85 14.38
N LEU A 81 -12.33 -8.86 15.27
CA LEU A 81 -11.70 -7.57 15.00
C LEU A 81 -10.20 -7.74 14.74
N PHE A 82 -9.50 -8.58 15.50
CA PHE A 82 -8.09 -8.93 15.27
C PHE A 82 -7.90 -9.65 13.93
N VAL A 83 -8.67 -10.70 13.67
CA VAL A 83 -8.59 -11.47 12.41
C VAL A 83 -8.90 -10.56 11.23
N VAL A 84 -9.97 -9.77 11.31
CA VAL A 84 -10.35 -8.79 10.30
C VAL A 84 -9.22 -7.78 10.08
N PHE A 85 -8.63 -7.22 11.13
CA PHE A 85 -7.53 -6.26 11.02
C PHE A 85 -6.30 -6.86 10.33
N PHE A 86 -5.89 -8.07 10.70
CA PHE A 86 -4.72 -8.73 10.11
C PHE A 86 -4.99 -9.26 8.70
N LEU A 87 -6.12 -9.95 8.47
CA LEU A 87 -6.49 -10.37 7.12
C LEU A 87 -6.71 -9.19 6.18
N PHE A 88 -7.28 -8.10 6.69
CA PHE A 88 -7.48 -6.89 5.89
C PHE A 88 -6.18 -6.27 5.43
N SER A 89 -5.23 -6.15 6.30
CA SER A 89 -3.93 -5.62 5.90
C SER A 89 -3.28 -6.48 4.82
N TRP A 90 -3.46 -7.80 4.86
CA TRP A 90 -2.87 -8.71 3.89
C TRP A 90 -3.70 -8.83 2.60
N VAL A 91 -4.97 -9.17 2.72
CA VAL A 91 -5.87 -9.36 1.57
C VAL A 91 -6.17 -8.03 0.90
N GLY A 92 -6.36 -6.97 1.69
CA GLY A 92 -6.60 -5.62 1.18
C GLY A 92 -5.44 -5.11 0.32
N ASN A 93 -4.20 -5.30 0.75
CA ASN A 93 -3.02 -4.94 -0.03
C ASN A 93 -2.88 -5.82 -1.29
N LEU A 94 -3.15 -7.11 -1.18
CA LEU A 94 -3.08 -8.03 -2.32
C LEU A 94 -4.13 -7.69 -3.39
N VAL A 95 -5.35 -7.34 -2.96
CA VAL A 95 -6.42 -6.89 -3.85
C VAL A 95 -6.11 -5.50 -4.42
N ALA A 96 -5.55 -4.59 -3.61
CA ALA A 96 -5.24 -3.23 -4.03
C ALA A 96 -4.05 -3.16 -5.00
N ALA A 97 -3.10 -4.08 -4.95
CA ALA A 97 -1.88 -4.05 -5.76
C ALA A 97 -2.14 -3.93 -7.28
N PRO A 98 -3.01 -4.75 -7.93
CA PRO A 98 -3.31 -4.59 -9.34
C PRO A 98 -4.03 -3.27 -9.64
N PHE A 99 -4.89 -2.77 -8.73
CA PHE A 99 -5.54 -1.48 -8.92
C PHE A 99 -4.55 -0.31 -8.83
N ASN A 100 -3.55 -0.40 -7.95
CA ASN A 100 -2.49 0.59 -7.84
C ASN A 100 -1.60 0.60 -9.09
N SER A 101 -1.32 -0.55 -9.69
CA SER A 101 -0.61 -0.66 -10.97
C SER A 101 -1.38 0.04 -12.10
N LEU A 102 -2.68 -0.26 -12.22
CA LEU A 102 -3.56 0.38 -13.20
C LEU A 102 -3.76 1.88 -12.92
N LEU A 103 -3.77 2.29 -11.65
CA LEU A 103 -3.79 3.69 -11.25
C LEU A 103 -2.55 4.42 -11.76
N ALA A 104 -1.37 3.84 -11.56
CA ALA A 104 -0.11 4.40 -12.04
C ALA A 104 -0.11 4.54 -13.57
N GLU A 105 -0.59 3.52 -14.29
CA GLU A 105 -0.73 3.55 -15.75
C GLU A 105 -1.69 4.65 -16.22
N ALA A 106 -2.86 4.77 -15.59
CA ALA A 106 -3.83 5.81 -15.92
C ALA A 106 -3.31 7.23 -15.65
N VAL A 107 -2.55 7.42 -14.57
CA VAL A 107 -1.88 8.69 -14.25
C VAL A 107 -0.79 8.99 -15.28
N GLN A 108 0.06 8.01 -15.62
CA GLN A 108 1.10 8.16 -16.61
C GLN A 108 0.52 8.52 -17.98
N ALA A 109 -0.50 7.80 -18.44
CA ALA A 109 -1.20 8.07 -19.69
C ALA A 109 -1.72 9.51 -19.76
N ARG A 110 -2.27 10.00 -18.66
CA ARG A 110 -2.74 11.38 -18.59
C ARG A 110 -1.62 12.41 -18.66
N LEU A 111 -0.48 12.12 -18.06
CA LEU A 111 0.68 13.05 -18.03
C LEU A 111 1.42 13.08 -19.37
N THR A 112 1.51 11.93 -20.04
CA THR A 112 2.24 11.78 -21.32
C THR A 112 1.36 11.98 -22.55
N GLY A 113 0.03 11.99 -22.40
CA GLY A 113 -0.92 12.06 -23.51
C GLY A 113 -1.06 10.76 -24.31
N VAL A 114 -0.35 9.70 -23.89
CA VAL A 114 -0.43 8.37 -24.52
C VAL A 114 -1.57 7.62 -23.84
N SER A 115 -2.71 7.50 -24.52
CA SER A 115 -3.83 6.71 -23.98
C SER A 115 -3.39 5.25 -23.86
N PRO A 116 -3.62 4.60 -22.69
CA PRO A 116 -3.56 3.15 -22.62
C PRO A 116 -4.57 2.60 -23.64
N ASP A 117 -4.27 1.46 -24.21
CA ASP A 117 -5.16 0.80 -25.19
C ASP A 117 -6.40 0.25 -24.45
N THR A 118 -7.28 1.17 -24.00
CA THR A 118 -8.43 0.90 -23.12
C THR A 118 -9.68 0.45 -23.87
N ASN A 119 -9.55 0.00 -25.11
CA ASN A 119 -10.66 -0.61 -25.87
C ASN A 119 -11.05 -2.01 -25.36
N THR A 120 -10.47 -2.45 -24.29
CA THR A 120 -10.85 -3.68 -23.61
C THR A 120 -11.96 -3.36 -22.60
N GLY A 121 -13.21 -3.74 -22.91
CA GLY A 121 -14.34 -3.64 -21.99
C GLY A 121 -14.06 -4.37 -20.66
N TRP A 122 -15.09 -4.58 -19.84
CA TRP A 122 -14.97 -5.22 -18.52
C TRP A 122 -14.15 -6.53 -18.50
N LEU A 123 -14.25 -7.35 -19.55
CA LEU A 123 -13.47 -8.59 -19.71
C LEU A 123 -11.97 -8.32 -19.87
N GLY A 124 -11.60 -7.28 -20.60
CA GLY A 124 -10.20 -6.87 -20.74
C GLY A 124 -9.63 -6.37 -19.41
N PHE A 125 -10.38 -5.55 -18.68
CA PHE A 125 -10.00 -5.08 -17.34
C PHE A 125 -9.78 -6.25 -16.36
N ALA A 126 -10.68 -7.25 -16.35
CA ALA A 126 -10.52 -8.45 -15.52
C ALA A 126 -9.31 -9.29 -15.92
N ARG A 127 -9.03 -9.39 -17.24
CA ARG A 127 -7.84 -10.06 -17.76
C ARG A 127 -6.56 -9.35 -17.34
N ASP A 128 -6.52 -8.02 -17.41
CA ASP A 128 -5.35 -7.21 -17.04
C ASP A 128 -5.03 -7.36 -15.54
N ILE A 129 -6.07 -7.38 -14.70
CA ILE A 129 -5.92 -7.72 -13.27
C ILE A 129 -5.33 -9.13 -13.10
N ALA A 130 -5.88 -10.13 -13.78
CA ALA A 130 -5.43 -11.51 -13.65
C ALA A 130 -3.97 -11.70 -14.12
N VAL A 131 -3.58 -11.07 -15.23
CA VAL A 131 -2.21 -11.14 -15.75
C VAL A 131 -1.22 -10.39 -14.84
N SER A 132 -1.64 -9.28 -14.24
CA SER A 132 -0.79 -8.47 -13.35
C SER A 132 -0.65 -9.08 -11.94
N PHE A 133 -1.50 -10.03 -11.57
CA PHE A 133 -1.55 -10.57 -10.22
C PHE A 133 -0.25 -11.30 -9.81
N LEU A 134 0.21 -12.24 -10.63
CA LEU A 134 1.42 -13.03 -10.29
C LEU A 134 2.70 -12.17 -10.25
N PRO A 135 2.97 -11.28 -11.22
CA PRO A 135 4.07 -10.33 -11.13
C PRO A 135 4.00 -9.45 -9.89
N ALA A 136 2.80 -8.95 -9.52
CA ALA A 136 2.62 -8.14 -8.32
C ALA A 136 2.99 -8.92 -7.05
N VAL A 137 2.50 -10.16 -6.89
CA VAL A 137 2.85 -11.02 -5.74
C VAL A 137 4.35 -11.27 -5.65
N LEU A 138 5.02 -11.56 -6.77
CA LEU A 138 6.47 -11.77 -6.80
C LEU A 138 7.25 -10.51 -6.44
N SER A 139 6.78 -9.33 -6.86
CA SER A 139 7.36 -8.04 -6.45
C SER A 139 7.23 -7.83 -4.94
N GLU A 140 6.05 -8.10 -4.37
CA GLU A 140 5.82 -8.03 -2.92
C GLU A 140 6.76 -8.94 -2.12
N LEU A 141 6.94 -10.19 -2.54
CA LEU A 141 7.87 -11.12 -1.88
C LEU A 141 9.32 -10.61 -1.89
N ARG A 142 9.77 -9.98 -2.98
CA ARG A 142 11.09 -9.38 -3.06
C ARG A 142 11.23 -8.17 -2.14
N LYS A 143 10.20 -7.33 -2.05
CA LYS A 143 10.16 -6.19 -1.13
C LYS A 143 10.19 -6.64 0.32
N ILE A 144 9.41 -7.67 0.68
CA ILE A 144 9.41 -8.26 2.02
C ILE A 144 10.80 -8.80 2.38
N SER A 145 11.43 -9.54 1.49
CA SER A 145 12.79 -10.04 1.72
C SER A 145 13.79 -8.91 1.95
N TYR A 146 13.72 -7.86 1.12
CA TYR A 146 14.57 -6.68 1.26
C TYR A 146 14.32 -5.94 2.58
N PHE A 147 13.04 -5.84 3.00
CA PHE A 147 12.64 -5.25 4.27
C PHE A 147 13.21 -6.04 5.45
N LEU A 148 12.99 -7.35 5.51
CA LEU A 148 13.42 -8.21 6.61
C LEU A 148 14.94 -8.19 6.80
N LEU A 149 15.71 -8.25 5.69
CA LEU A 149 17.18 -8.21 5.72
C LEU A 149 17.75 -6.92 6.35
N ARG A 150 16.95 -5.85 6.44
CA ARG A 150 17.34 -4.57 7.03
C ARG A 150 16.64 -4.26 8.35
N ALA A 151 15.38 -4.63 8.45
CA ALA A 151 14.60 -4.45 9.65
C ALA A 151 15.17 -5.25 10.84
N ILE A 152 15.60 -6.50 10.58
CA ILE A 152 16.17 -7.37 11.62
C ILE A 152 17.42 -6.73 12.25
N PRO A 153 18.46 -6.33 11.50
CA PRO A 153 19.63 -5.65 12.08
C PRO A 153 19.26 -4.37 12.85
N ILE A 154 18.37 -3.53 12.29
CA ILE A 154 17.91 -2.31 12.99
C ILE A 154 17.20 -2.68 14.30
N GLY A 155 16.34 -3.71 14.29
CA GLY A 155 15.66 -4.20 15.48
C GLY A 155 16.62 -4.75 16.54
N LEU A 156 17.66 -5.46 16.13
CA LEU A 156 18.69 -5.97 17.05
C LEU A 156 19.47 -4.85 17.77
N LEU A 157 19.60 -3.68 17.17
CA LEU A 157 20.23 -2.52 17.81
C LEU A 157 19.43 -2.03 19.04
N LEU A 158 18.13 -2.37 19.17
CA LEU A 158 17.35 -2.07 20.39
C LEU A 158 17.91 -2.77 21.62
N LEU A 159 18.57 -3.92 21.44
CA LEU A 159 19.15 -4.71 22.54
C LEU A 159 20.48 -4.13 23.03
N VAL A 160 21.06 -3.15 22.32
CA VAL A 160 22.36 -2.55 22.68
C VAL A 160 22.12 -1.29 23.51
N PRO A 161 22.49 -1.28 24.81
CA PRO A 161 22.34 -0.11 25.65
C PRO A 161 23.07 1.12 25.07
N GLY A 162 22.41 2.27 25.11
CA GLY A 162 22.93 3.53 24.57
C GLY A 162 22.69 3.72 23.06
N ILE A 163 22.71 2.68 22.24
CA ILE A 163 22.36 2.75 20.80
C ILE A 163 20.86 2.75 20.60
N ASN A 164 20.11 2.12 21.50
CA ASN A 164 18.65 2.01 21.45
C ASN A 164 17.93 3.37 21.31
N ILE A 165 18.53 4.47 21.81
CA ILE A 165 17.99 5.84 21.68
C ILE A 165 17.92 6.30 20.22
N VAL A 166 18.86 5.84 19.37
CA VAL A 166 18.93 6.23 17.96
C VAL A 166 18.03 5.36 17.07
N VAL A 167 17.67 4.17 17.53
CA VAL A 167 16.92 3.19 16.74
C VAL A 167 15.56 3.71 16.24
N PRO A 168 14.74 4.45 17.00
CA PRO A 168 13.49 5.02 16.50
C PRO A 168 13.71 5.94 15.29
N PHE A 169 14.77 6.74 15.29
CA PHE A 169 15.10 7.64 14.18
C PHE A 169 15.56 6.86 12.95
N LEU A 170 16.38 5.81 13.15
CA LEU A 170 16.77 4.89 12.07
C LEU A 170 15.55 4.18 11.49
N TRP A 171 14.59 3.80 12.34
CA TRP A 171 13.36 3.16 11.91
C TRP A 171 12.48 4.09 11.09
N LEU A 172 12.32 5.35 11.50
CA LEU A 172 11.60 6.37 10.73
C LEU A 172 12.26 6.61 9.37
N ALA A 173 13.59 6.76 9.34
CA ALA A 173 14.33 6.93 8.10
C ALA A 173 14.21 5.71 7.18
N PHE A 174 14.31 4.52 7.73
CA PHE A 174 14.13 3.27 6.99
C PHE A 174 12.69 3.13 6.46
N SER A 175 11.68 3.46 7.27
CA SER A 175 10.27 3.44 6.85
C SER A 175 10.01 4.42 5.71
N ALA A 176 10.52 5.64 5.78
CA ALA A 176 10.42 6.60 4.69
C ALA A 176 11.07 6.07 3.40
N TRP A 177 12.24 5.45 3.49
CA TRP A 177 12.89 4.83 2.35
C TRP A 177 12.09 3.67 1.76
N MET A 178 11.53 2.81 2.61
CA MET A 178 10.68 1.69 2.17
C MET A 178 9.41 2.16 1.47
N LEU A 179 8.75 3.21 1.99
CA LEU A 179 7.58 3.79 1.34
C LEU A 179 7.91 4.42 -0.02
N ALA A 180 9.09 5.03 -0.17
CA ALA A 180 9.54 5.51 -1.48
C ALA A 180 9.70 4.36 -2.47
N ILE A 181 10.30 3.24 -2.06
CA ILE A 181 10.42 2.03 -2.88
C ILE A 181 9.05 1.48 -3.23
N GLU A 182 8.19 1.32 -2.23
CA GLU A 182 6.86 0.72 -2.35
C GLU A 182 6.01 1.41 -3.42
N TYR A 183 5.85 2.72 -3.32
CA TYR A 183 4.98 3.44 -4.23
C TYR A 183 5.63 3.74 -5.60
N SER A 184 6.96 3.79 -5.68
CA SER A 184 7.66 3.93 -6.96
C SER A 184 7.72 2.61 -7.76
N ASP A 185 7.51 1.47 -7.10
CA ASP A 185 7.44 0.17 -7.77
C ASP A 185 6.31 0.12 -8.81
N TYR A 186 5.16 0.73 -8.56
CA TYR A 186 4.03 0.71 -9.49
C TYR A 186 4.36 1.33 -10.86
N PRO A 187 4.76 2.60 -10.97
CA PRO A 187 5.10 3.18 -12.28
C PRO A 187 6.36 2.55 -12.90
N MET A 188 7.35 2.17 -12.09
CA MET A 188 8.57 1.54 -12.59
C MET A 188 8.35 0.09 -13.02
N GLY A 189 7.53 -0.68 -12.28
CA GLY A 189 7.15 -2.04 -12.60
C GLY A 189 6.34 -2.13 -13.89
N ASN A 190 5.42 -1.18 -14.12
CA ASN A 190 4.68 -1.06 -15.38
C ASN A 190 5.59 -0.84 -16.59
N GLN A 191 6.80 -0.28 -16.38
CA GLN A 191 7.83 -0.15 -17.41
C GLN A 191 8.77 -1.37 -17.50
N GLY A 192 8.45 -2.45 -16.79
CA GLY A 192 9.24 -3.68 -16.79
C GLY A 192 10.58 -3.59 -16.05
N LEU A 193 10.79 -2.55 -15.23
CA LEU A 193 12.02 -2.39 -14.48
C LEU A 193 12.12 -3.42 -13.35
N SER A 194 13.23 -4.13 -13.28
CA SER A 194 13.49 -5.08 -12.20
C SER A 194 13.71 -4.36 -10.87
N PHE A 195 13.38 -5.03 -9.75
CA PHE A 195 13.54 -4.46 -8.41
C PHE A 195 14.96 -3.91 -8.10
N PRO A 196 16.07 -4.56 -8.51
CA PRO A 196 17.42 -3.98 -8.38
C PRO A 196 17.62 -2.68 -9.17
N GLU A 197 17.02 -2.59 -10.36
CA GLU A 197 17.07 -1.38 -11.20
C GLU A 197 16.30 -0.23 -10.60
N GLN A 198 15.09 -0.48 -10.14
CA GLN A 198 14.25 0.50 -9.43
C GLN A 198 15.02 1.11 -8.25
N ARG A 199 15.62 0.26 -7.40
CA ARG A 199 16.45 0.70 -6.27
C ARG A 199 17.68 1.51 -6.72
N ARG A 200 18.32 1.13 -7.81
CA ARG A 200 19.47 1.86 -8.36
C ARG A 200 19.07 3.27 -8.78
N ARG A 201 17.91 3.42 -9.42
CA ARG A 201 17.36 4.71 -9.85
C ARG A 201 16.99 5.59 -8.65
N LEU A 202 16.27 5.04 -7.67
CA LEU A 202 15.94 5.77 -6.44
C LEU A 202 17.21 6.18 -5.68
N ASN A 203 18.23 5.32 -5.61
CA ASN A 203 19.53 5.63 -5.02
C ASN A 203 20.28 6.72 -5.78
N GLY A 204 20.07 6.88 -7.07
CA GLY A 204 20.67 7.96 -7.87
C GLY A 204 20.19 9.35 -7.43
N ARG A 205 19.00 9.44 -6.83
CA ARG A 205 18.42 10.68 -6.28
C ARG A 205 17.83 10.44 -4.88
N ARG A 206 18.72 10.04 -3.97
CA ARG A 206 18.35 9.60 -2.61
C ARG A 206 17.52 10.63 -1.84
N MET A 207 17.92 11.91 -1.91
CA MET A 207 17.23 12.96 -1.16
C MET A 207 15.82 13.22 -1.69
N LEU A 208 15.64 13.18 -2.99
CA LEU A 208 14.32 13.29 -3.62
C LEU A 208 13.42 12.10 -3.20
N SER A 209 13.92 10.88 -3.36
CA SER A 209 13.18 9.65 -3.01
C SER A 209 12.85 9.62 -1.51
N PHE A 210 13.81 10.00 -0.66
CA PHE A 210 13.61 10.07 0.77
C PHE A 210 12.58 11.14 1.16
N GLY A 211 12.63 12.33 0.54
CA GLY A 211 11.65 13.39 0.76
C GLY A 211 10.22 12.96 0.40
N PHE A 212 10.07 12.24 -0.73
CA PHE A 212 8.79 11.66 -1.13
C PHE A 212 8.30 10.65 -0.08
N GLY A 213 9.10 9.65 0.28
CA GLY A 213 8.69 8.62 1.24
C GLY A 213 8.46 9.16 2.66
N ALA A 214 9.22 10.18 3.08
CA ALA A 214 9.00 10.86 4.36
C ALA A 214 7.65 11.59 4.39
N MET A 215 7.26 12.23 3.30
CA MET A 215 5.93 12.87 3.22
C MET A 215 4.81 11.83 3.24
N VAL A 216 4.98 10.70 2.55
CA VAL A 216 4.04 9.58 2.62
C VAL A 216 3.91 9.08 4.05
N LEU A 217 5.04 8.86 4.75
CA LEU A 217 5.05 8.43 6.16
C LEU A 217 4.28 9.40 7.06
N LEU A 218 4.54 10.69 6.93
CA LEU A 218 3.84 11.72 7.70
C LEU A 218 2.34 11.73 7.39
N ALA A 219 1.96 11.58 6.13
CA ALA A 219 0.56 11.55 5.71
C ALA A 219 -0.18 10.33 6.29
N THR A 220 0.49 9.16 6.43
CA THR A 220 -0.11 7.96 7.06
C THR A 220 -0.44 8.17 8.53
N MET A 221 0.27 9.07 9.21
CA MET A 221 0.03 9.38 10.62
C MET A 221 -1.21 10.26 10.86
N VAL A 222 -1.78 10.84 9.81
CA VAL A 222 -2.95 11.71 9.91
C VAL A 222 -4.23 10.89 9.76
N PRO A 223 -5.05 10.73 10.82
CA PRO A 223 -6.32 10.02 10.74
C PRO A 223 -7.24 10.60 9.65
N GLY A 224 -7.93 9.76 8.91
CA GLY A 224 -8.80 10.17 7.80
C GLY A 224 -8.06 10.40 6.47
N LEU A 225 -6.90 11.05 6.47
CA LEU A 225 -6.06 11.15 5.28
C LEU A 225 -5.51 9.77 4.86
N ASN A 226 -5.29 8.89 5.84
CA ASN A 226 -4.74 7.54 5.63
C ASN A 226 -5.49 6.73 4.56
N LEU A 227 -6.80 6.89 4.42
CA LEU A 227 -7.59 6.23 3.38
C LEU A 227 -7.18 6.63 1.96
N LEU A 228 -6.67 7.85 1.79
CA LEU A 228 -6.27 8.40 0.49
C LEU A 228 -4.76 8.42 0.29
N VAL A 229 -3.97 8.08 1.33
CA VAL A 229 -2.50 8.09 1.24
C VAL A 229 -2.01 7.16 0.15
N ILE A 230 -2.49 5.92 0.09
CA ILE A 230 -2.05 4.92 -0.89
C ILE A 230 -2.26 5.43 -2.32
N PRO A 231 -3.48 5.75 -2.75
CA PRO A 231 -3.68 6.23 -4.13
C PRO A 231 -2.99 7.57 -4.40
N THR A 232 -2.88 8.46 -3.41
CA THR A 232 -2.13 9.73 -3.56
C THR A 232 -0.64 9.46 -3.77
N ALA A 233 -0.06 8.53 -3.02
CA ALA A 233 1.35 8.17 -3.14
C ALA A 233 1.65 7.49 -4.48
N VAL A 234 0.78 6.58 -4.95
CA VAL A 234 0.92 5.96 -6.28
C VAL A 234 0.89 7.01 -7.37
N ALA A 235 -0.12 7.91 -7.34
CA ALA A 235 -0.22 9.00 -8.31
C ALA A 235 0.98 9.95 -8.23
N GLY A 236 1.40 10.33 -7.02
CA GLY A 236 2.57 11.18 -6.79
C GLY A 236 3.88 10.56 -7.25
N ALA A 237 4.09 9.26 -6.97
CA ALA A 237 5.24 8.50 -7.47
C ALA A 237 5.27 8.44 -9.00
N THR A 238 4.09 8.31 -9.63
CA THR A 238 3.99 8.32 -11.09
C THR A 238 4.35 9.70 -11.66
N VAL A 239 3.89 10.80 -11.04
CA VAL A 239 4.32 12.15 -11.44
C VAL A 239 5.84 12.31 -11.31
N MET A 240 6.39 11.87 -10.18
CA MET A 240 7.84 11.89 -9.95
C MET A 240 8.59 11.07 -11.00
N TRP A 241 8.09 9.89 -11.35
CA TRP A 241 8.67 9.03 -12.37
C TRP A 241 8.71 9.73 -13.73
N VAL A 242 7.57 10.20 -14.22
CA VAL A 242 7.45 10.85 -15.54
C VAL A 242 8.34 12.10 -15.63
N GLU A 243 8.39 12.94 -14.60
CA GLU A 243 9.14 14.18 -14.67
C GLU A 243 10.64 14.05 -14.47
N GLU A 244 11.07 13.07 -13.69
CA GLU A 244 12.48 12.95 -13.33
C GLU A 244 13.24 11.87 -14.10
N HIS A 245 12.53 10.93 -14.71
CA HIS A 245 13.17 9.80 -15.39
C HIS A 245 12.82 9.68 -16.89
N ASP A 246 11.72 10.30 -17.32
CA ASP A 246 11.31 10.30 -18.74
C ASP A 246 11.93 11.50 -19.52
N ARG A 247 12.64 12.38 -18.84
CA ARG A 247 13.35 13.54 -19.43
C ARG A 247 14.73 13.23 -20.01
N LYS A 248 14.98 11.97 -20.43
CA LYS A 248 16.25 11.61 -21.07
C LYS A 248 16.10 11.39 -22.55
#